data_2dff7b24524a16634677671921e61e1b
#
_entry.id   2dff7b24524a16634677671921e61e1b
#
_cell.length_a   1.000
_cell.length_b   1.000
_cell.length_c   1.000
_cell.angle_alpha   90.00
_cell.angle_beta   90.00
_cell.angle_gamma   90.00
#
_symmetry.space_group_name_H-M   'P 1'
#
loop_
_entity.id
_entity.type
_entity.pdbx_description
1 polymer ?
#
loop_
_entity_poly.entity_id
_entity_poly.type
_entity_poly.pdbx_seq_one_letter_code
_entity_poly.pdbx_strand_id
1 'polypeptide(L)'
;MPPQMVTKVEVTLIGGKEVVGEPWIWRLSRDFNCRVAILKASVDDDYGWMLIELDGPVEEVQRAIAWLMTTGLHVEASKRAVGA
;
A
#
# COMPACT_ATOMS: atom_id res chain seq x y z
N MET A 1 12.72 6.17 25.85
CA MET A 1 11.92 6.35 24.65
C MET A 1 11.00 5.16 24.45
N PRO A 2 9.72 5.40 24.34
CA PRO A 2 8.81 4.27 24.14
C PRO A 2 9.05 3.66 22.76
N PRO A 3 8.88 2.36 22.62
CA PRO A 3 9.00 1.74 21.32
C PRO A 3 7.89 2.21 20.40
N GLN A 4 8.20 2.35 19.14
CA GLN A 4 7.19 2.67 18.15
C GLN A 4 6.31 1.44 17.95
N MET A 5 5.02 1.66 17.83
CA MET A 5 4.13 0.59 17.45
C MET A 5 4.28 0.34 15.96
N VAL A 6 4.44 -0.89 15.60
CA VAL A 6 4.56 -1.31 14.21
C VAL A 6 3.37 -2.17 13.84
N THR A 7 3.05 -2.18 12.56
CA THR A 7 1.93 -2.96 12.07
C THR A 7 2.24 -3.49 10.68
N LYS A 8 1.53 -4.52 10.28
CA LYS A 8 1.51 -5.02 8.92
C LYS A 8 0.07 -5.00 8.43
N VAL A 9 -0.14 -4.40 7.29
CA VAL A 9 -1.47 -4.29 6.70
C VAL A 9 -1.39 -4.72 5.26
N GLU A 10 -2.32 -5.57 4.84
CA GLU A 10 -2.44 -5.94 3.43
C GLU A 10 -3.39 -4.96 2.77
N VAL A 11 -2.99 -4.47 1.63
CA VAL A 11 -3.76 -3.46 0.89
C VAL A 11 -3.90 -3.93 -0.54
N THR A 12 -5.14 -3.95 -1.02
CA THR A 12 -5.42 -4.23 -2.43
C THR A 12 -5.58 -2.92 -3.17
N LEU A 13 -4.85 -2.78 -4.25
CA LEU A 13 -4.89 -1.59 -5.11
C LEU A 13 -5.42 -2.00 -6.46
N ILE A 14 -6.44 -1.29 -6.93
CA ILE A 14 -7.06 -1.58 -8.22
C ILE A 14 -7.09 -0.29 -9.02
N GLY A 15 -6.65 -0.36 -10.26
CA GLY A 15 -6.63 0.80 -11.11
C GLY A 15 -6.92 0.48 -12.55
N GLY A 16 -7.45 1.47 -13.26
CA GLY A 16 -7.64 1.39 -14.68
C GLY A 16 -6.39 1.85 -15.42
N LYS A 17 -6.53 1.91 -16.72
CA LYS A 17 -5.42 2.20 -17.63
C LYS A 17 -4.66 3.48 -17.26
N GLU A 18 -5.38 4.50 -16.82
CA GLU A 18 -4.76 5.80 -16.58
C GLU A 18 -3.82 5.81 -15.38
N VAL A 19 -4.05 4.92 -14.43
CA VAL A 19 -3.26 4.93 -13.20
C VAL A 19 -2.29 3.75 -13.10
N VAL A 20 -2.50 2.72 -13.90
CA VAL A 20 -1.69 1.50 -13.81
C VAL A 20 -0.21 1.73 -14.09
N GLY A 21 0.11 2.68 -14.95
CA GLY A 21 1.48 2.95 -15.34
C GLY A 21 2.30 3.77 -14.35
N GLU A 22 1.69 4.23 -13.28
CA GLU A 22 2.40 5.06 -12.31
C GLU A 22 3.28 4.21 -11.39
N PRO A 23 4.45 4.70 -10.99
CA PRO A 23 5.36 3.91 -10.15
C PRO A 23 4.96 3.98 -8.67
N TRP A 24 3.81 3.40 -8.34
CA TRP A 24 3.23 3.49 -6.99
C TRP A 24 4.13 2.91 -5.91
N ILE A 25 4.73 1.75 -6.19
CA ILE A 25 5.54 1.08 -5.18
C ILE A 25 6.80 1.88 -4.88
N TRP A 26 7.41 2.45 -5.90
CA TRP A 26 8.59 3.30 -5.71
C TRP A 26 8.24 4.55 -4.89
N ARG A 27 7.10 5.16 -5.21
CA ARG A 27 6.67 6.36 -4.50
C ARG A 27 6.36 6.07 -3.05
N LEU A 28 5.68 4.95 -2.78
CA LEU A 28 5.42 4.53 -1.41
C LEU A 28 6.71 4.34 -0.64
N SER A 29 7.67 3.65 -1.24
CA SER A 29 8.94 3.38 -0.57
C SER A 29 9.76 4.63 -0.34
N ARG A 30 9.66 5.59 -1.25
CA ARG A 30 10.41 6.83 -1.14
C ARG A 30 9.81 7.79 -0.13
N ASP A 31 8.49 7.92 -0.12
CA ASP A 31 7.83 9.00 0.60
C ASP A 31 7.35 8.62 1.99
N PHE A 32 7.30 7.34 2.29
CA PHE A 32 6.80 6.87 3.57
C PHE A 32 7.80 5.90 4.19
N ASN A 33 7.91 5.97 5.51
CA ASN A 33 8.85 5.12 6.24
C ASN A 33 8.22 3.77 6.56
N CYS A 34 7.88 3.04 5.52
CA CYS A 34 7.35 1.69 5.68
C CYS A 34 7.89 0.81 4.56
N ARG A 35 7.92 -0.48 4.85
CA ARG A 35 8.35 -1.49 3.89
C ARG A 35 7.17 -1.88 3.04
N VAL A 36 7.42 -2.07 1.76
CA VAL A 36 6.36 -2.44 0.82
C VAL A 36 6.76 -3.74 0.16
N ALA A 37 5.92 -4.74 0.29
CA ALA A 37 6.12 -6.03 -0.37
C ALA A 37 4.95 -6.29 -1.29
N ILE A 38 5.22 -6.76 -2.49
CA ILE A 38 4.19 -7.16 -3.43
C ILE A 38 3.91 -8.64 -3.21
N LEU A 39 2.69 -8.96 -2.82
CA LEU A 39 2.30 -10.34 -2.59
C LEU A 39 1.72 -10.97 -3.83
N LYS A 40 0.91 -10.23 -4.57
CA LYS A 40 0.33 -10.67 -5.84
C LYS A 40 0.10 -9.45 -6.70
N ALA A 41 0.15 -9.64 -8.00
CA ALA A 41 -0.14 -8.57 -8.93
C ALA A 41 -0.60 -9.14 -10.25
N SER A 42 -1.50 -8.45 -10.90
CA SER A 42 -1.95 -8.80 -12.25
C SER A 42 -2.24 -7.50 -12.97
N VAL A 43 -1.52 -7.25 -14.05
CA VAL A 43 -1.64 -6.00 -14.80
C VAL A 43 -1.76 -6.34 -16.28
N ASP A 44 -2.76 -5.75 -16.93
CA ASP A 44 -2.88 -5.82 -18.37
C ASP A 44 -3.05 -4.41 -18.93
N ASP A 45 -3.44 -4.28 -20.19
CA ASP A 45 -3.48 -2.98 -20.85
C ASP A 45 -4.53 -2.04 -20.30
N ASP A 46 -5.61 -2.56 -19.76
CA ASP A 46 -6.76 -1.74 -19.38
C ASP A 46 -7.00 -1.71 -17.89
N TYR A 47 -6.34 -2.58 -17.13
CA TYR A 47 -6.72 -2.81 -15.76
C TYR A 47 -5.58 -3.47 -15.01
N GLY A 48 -5.44 -3.14 -13.77
CA GLY A 48 -4.46 -3.78 -12.92
C GLY A 48 -4.92 -3.85 -11.49
N TRP A 49 -4.50 -4.89 -10.81
CA TRP A 49 -4.68 -4.95 -9.36
C TRP A 49 -3.42 -5.51 -8.73
N MET A 50 -3.25 -5.19 -7.48
CA MET A 50 -2.05 -5.56 -6.76
C MET A 50 -2.39 -5.73 -5.30
N LEU A 51 -1.91 -6.80 -4.71
CA LEU A 51 -2.00 -6.99 -3.27
C LEU A 51 -0.62 -6.75 -2.70
N ILE A 52 -0.51 -5.74 -1.86
CA ILE A 52 0.75 -5.38 -1.22
C ILE A 52 0.63 -5.48 0.29
N GLU A 53 1.77 -5.56 0.93
CA GLU A 53 1.84 -5.53 2.38
C GLU A 53 2.65 -4.31 2.79
N LEU A 54 2.09 -3.51 3.66
CA LEU A 54 2.78 -2.36 4.24
C LEU A 54 3.16 -2.71 5.67
N ASP A 55 4.43 -2.54 6.00
CA ASP A 55 4.99 -2.94 7.28
C ASP A 55 5.83 -1.80 7.83
N GLY A 56 5.47 -1.30 8.98
CA GLY A 56 6.22 -0.22 9.61
C GLY A 56 5.46 0.44 10.74
N PRO A 57 5.92 1.62 11.17
CA PRO A 57 5.23 2.36 12.21
C PRO A 57 3.78 2.63 11.83
N VAL A 58 2.88 2.48 12.78
CA VAL A 58 1.45 2.63 12.53
C VAL A 58 1.14 3.96 11.83
N GLU A 59 1.75 5.04 12.29
CA GLU A 59 1.49 6.35 11.72
C GLU A 59 1.90 6.43 10.24
N GLU A 60 3.02 5.83 9.89
CA GLU A 60 3.50 5.87 8.52
C GLU A 60 2.65 4.99 7.61
N VAL A 61 2.24 3.83 8.11
CA VAL A 61 1.35 2.96 7.34
C VAL A 61 0.02 3.65 7.10
N GLN A 62 -0.54 4.30 8.10
CA GLN A 62 -1.80 5.03 7.95
C GLN A 62 -1.66 6.19 6.96
N ARG A 63 -0.56 6.92 7.00
CA ARG A 63 -0.32 8.00 6.05
C ARG A 63 -0.18 7.48 4.64
N ALA A 64 0.49 6.37 4.47
CA ALA A 64 0.66 5.76 3.15
C ALA A 64 -0.69 5.34 2.57
N ILE A 65 -1.54 4.71 3.39
CA ILE A 65 -2.87 4.31 2.93
C ILE A 65 -3.72 5.53 2.57
N ALA A 66 -3.68 6.56 3.41
CA ALA A 66 -4.43 7.77 3.14
C ALA A 66 -3.97 8.43 1.83
N TRP A 67 -2.68 8.46 1.59
CA TRP A 67 -2.14 9.01 0.35
C TRP A 67 -2.62 8.19 -0.85
N LEU A 68 -2.60 6.87 -0.75
CA LEU A 68 -3.06 6.01 -1.85
C LEU A 68 -4.52 6.29 -2.21
N MET A 69 -5.33 6.63 -1.22
CA MET A 69 -6.73 6.95 -1.46
C MET A 69 -6.93 8.25 -2.25
N THR A 70 -5.90 9.07 -2.37
CA THR A 70 -5.98 10.31 -3.13
C THR A 70 -5.50 10.16 -4.57
N THR A 71 -5.04 8.99 -4.97
CA THR A 71 -4.33 8.81 -6.22
C THR A 71 -5.20 8.40 -7.39
N GLY A 72 -6.46 8.10 -7.16
CA GLY A 72 -7.34 7.56 -8.18
C GLY A 72 -7.42 6.04 -8.17
N LEU A 73 -6.56 5.39 -7.42
CA LEU A 73 -6.65 3.95 -7.23
C LEU A 73 -7.82 3.63 -6.31
N HIS A 74 -8.44 2.49 -6.56
CA HIS A 74 -9.36 1.92 -5.58
C HIS A 74 -8.52 1.19 -4.55
N VAL A 75 -8.70 1.52 -3.29
CA VAL A 75 -7.85 1.02 -2.20
C VAL A 75 -8.71 0.27 -1.20
N GLU A 76 -8.35 -0.97 -0.93
CA GLU A 76 -9.02 -1.77 0.09
C GLU A 76 -7.97 -2.26 1.07
N ALA A 77 -8.00 -1.73 2.26
CA ALA A 77 -7.06 -2.14 3.29
C ALA A 77 -7.69 -3.23 4.14
N SER A 78 -6.96 -4.33 4.29
CA SER A 78 -7.38 -5.40 5.17
C SER A 78 -7.10 -4.99 6.60
N LYS A 79 -8.00 -5.35 7.49
CA LYS A 79 -7.82 -5.04 8.91
C LYS A 79 -7.03 -6.09 9.65
N ARG A 80 -6.17 -6.79 9.00
CA ARG A 80 -5.42 -7.82 9.66
C ARG A 80 -4.48 -7.22 10.70
N ALA A 81 -4.72 -7.55 11.92
CA ALA A 81 -3.77 -7.24 12.98
C ALA A 81 -2.79 -8.39 13.02
N VAL A 82 -1.59 -8.12 12.58
CA VAL A 82 -0.59 -9.15 12.52
C VAL A 82 0.18 -9.15 13.83
N GLY A 83 0.47 -10.30 14.33
CA GLY A 83 1.20 -10.43 15.58
C GLY A 83 0.31 -10.39 16.80
N ALA A 84 -0.97 -10.37 16.58
CA ALA A 84 -1.89 -10.46 17.69
C ALA A 84 -1.89 -11.87 18.24
#